data_6c26c2c96b00b2f50616b538c7023ba7
#
_entry.id   6c26c2c96b00b2f50616b538c7023ba7
#
_cell.length_a   1.000
_cell.length_b   1.000
_cell.length_c   1.000
_cell.angle_alpha   90.00
_cell.angle_beta   90.00
_cell.angle_gamma   90.00
#
_symmetry.space_group_name_H-M   'P 1'
#
loop_
_entity.id
_entity.type
_entity.pdbx_description
1 polymer ?
#
loop_
_entity_poly.entity_id
_entity_poly.type
_entity_poly.pdbx_seq_one_letter_code
_entity_poly.pdbx_strand_id
1 'polypeptide(L)'
;MNNRSTRQSGVALVLVLSLAAVLGLLVLQLALTAKSQTSRAQSLIDRAEADLLARSASADLSFCLLTATWVESKSQTSDGIAANSLPAVWNFRSEIFSLNGVEFAIQDVAGLLPLPRRGEATLPLVSLMEQLGIEKARAEEVGRVAYQYQVDPANLPLQDIYELGQLAGLSAEEIDRLRPFVTVVPSFTFNPGTAPVPVLKTRYQGSALEGLLALRGDGALDAAGYASVLGIGGDEFIEFYPGPALRWQVVAEVGDARSTVESTVLIRPYEYEPFLPWAQRRVASSKEAT
;
A
#
# COMPACT_ATOMS: atom_id res chain seq x y z
N MET A 1 -4.98 16.90 90.44
CA MET A 1 -5.38 17.73 89.28
C MET A 1 -4.54 17.38 88.10
N ASN A 2 -5.19 17.14 86.93
CA ASN A 2 -4.73 17.10 85.56
C ASN A 2 -3.83 15.95 85.06
N ASN A 3 -4.52 14.89 84.64
CA ASN A 3 -3.93 13.95 83.66
C ASN A 3 -4.89 13.81 82.47
N ARG A 4 -5.25 14.95 81.78
CA ARG A 4 -6.14 14.96 80.62
C ARG A 4 -5.48 15.41 79.33
N SER A 5 -4.18 15.83 79.32
CA SER A 5 -3.53 16.43 78.14
C SER A 5 -2.86 15.43 77.25
N THR A 6 -2.57 14.20 77.66
CA THR A 6 -1.84 13.22 76.86
C THR A 6 -2.70 12.44 75.81
N ARG A 7 -4.02 12.42 75.96
CA ARG A 7 -4.90 11.74 74.97
C ARG A 7 -5.22 12.57 73.72
N GLN A 8 -5.11 13.89 73.79
CA GLN A 8 -5.40 14.77 72.61
C GLN A 8 -4.29 14.83 71.62
N SER A 9 -3.02 14.67 72.01
CA SER A 9 -1.89 14.70 71.09
C SER A 9 -1.82 13.49 70.13
N GLY A 10 -2.32 12.31 70.56
CA GLY A 10 -2.35 11.12 69.69
C GLY A 10 -3.39 11.22 68.60
N VAL A 11 -4.57 11.81 68.87
CA VAL A 11 -5.61 11.98 67.82
C VAL A 11 -5.19 13.01 66.76
N ALA A 12 -4.54 14.10 67.16
CA ALA A 12 -4.05 15.13 66.26
C ALA A 12 -2.99 14.55 65.26
N LEU A 13 -2.08 13.68 65.73
CA LEU A 13 -1.08 13.05 64.93
C LEU A 13 -1.72 12.12 63.85
N VAL A 14 -2.70 11.31 64.25
CA VAL A 14 -3.43 10.42 63.33
C VAL A 14 -4.18 11.24 62.29
N LEU A 15 -4.79 12.34 62.65
CA LEU A 15 -5.53 13.21 61.73
C LEU A 15 -4.60 13.88 60.73
N VAL A 16 -3.44 14.37 61.16
CA VAL A 16 -2.41 14.95 60.26
C VAL A 16 -1.87 13.88 59.30
N LEU A 17 -1.57 12.67 59.78
CA LEU A 17 -1.11 11.56 58.96
C LEU A 17 -2.18 11.14 57.91
N SER A 18 -3.45 11.09 58.34
CA SER A 18 -4.55 10.77 57.40
C SER A 18 -4.71 11.86 56.36
N LEU A 19 -4.62 13.12 56.69
CA LEU A 19 -4.69 14.25 55.78
C LEU A 19 -3.50 14.22 54.79
N ALA A 20 -2.28 13.97 55.30
CA ALA A 20 -1.10 13.85 54.47
C ALA A 20 -1.20 12.67 53.46
N ALA A 21 -1.76 11.53 53.90
CA ALA A 21 -2.00 10.38 53.04
C ALA A 21 -3.00 10.68 51.90
N VAL A 22 -4.11 11.36 52.25
CA VAL A 22 -5.11 11.78 51.26
C VAL A 22 -4.53 12.77 50.24
N LEU A 23 -3.77 13.78 50.72
CA LEU A 23 -3.09 14.73 49.85
C LEU A 23 -2.07 14.05 48.96
N GLY A 24 -1.30 13.09 49.48
CA GLY A 24 -0.35 12.28 48.71
C GLY A 24 -1.04 11.48 47.59
N LEU A 25 -2.21 10.87 47.85
CA LEU A 25 -2.99 10.17 46.83
C LEU A 25 -3.52 11.11 45.76
N LEU A 26 -3.99 12.31 46.15
CA LEU A 26 -4.46 13.31 45.17
C LEU A 26 -3.34 13.79 44.26
N VAL A 27 -2.15 14.07 44.83
CA VAL A 27 -0.95 14.46 44.02
C VAL A 27 -0.55 13.32 43.08
N LEU A 28 -0.57 12.07 43.55
CA LEU A 28 -0.27 10.91 42.69
C LEU A 28 -1.26 10.78 41.54
N GLN A 29 -2.57 10.90 41.83
CA GLN A 29 -3.59 10.87 40.78
C GLN A 29 -3.41 11.99 39.77
N LEU A 30 -3.11 13.21 40.23
CA LEU A 30 -2.85 14.33 39.33
C LEU A 30 -1.64 14.09 38.46
N ALA A 31 -0.56 13.57 39.02
CA ALA A 31 0.67 13.23 38.29
C ALA A 31 0.41 12.15 37.22
N LEU A 32 -0.33 11.10 37.53
CA LEU A 32 -0.70 10.05 36.58
C LEU A 32 -1.58 10.58 35.45
N THR A 33 -2.56 11.44 35.81
CA THR A 33 -3.43 12.07 34.80
C THR A 33 -2.64 12.99 33.87
N ALA A 34 -1.76 13.83 34.41
CA ALA A 34 -0.89 14.71 33.63
C ALA A 34 0.01 13.91 32.66
N LYS A 35 0.64 12.82 33.16
CA LYS A 35 1.45 11.93 32.33
C LYS A 35 0.62 11.31 31.20
N SER A 36 -0.58 10.82 31.48
CA SER A 36 -1.48 10.26 30.47
C SER A 36 -1.89 11.30 29.42
N GLN A 37 -2.19 12.53 29.83
CA GLN A 37 -2.55 13.62 28.91
C GLN A 37 -1.36 14.01 28.02
N THR A 38 -0.16 14.12 28.59
CA THR A 38 1.07 14.42 27.83
C THR A 38 1.36 13.33 26.80
N SER A 39 1.25 12.04 27.17
CA SER A 39 1.44 10.93 26.27
C SER A 39 0.41 10.94 25.11
N ARG A 40 -0.86 11.24 25.42
CA ARG A 40 -1.90 11.36 24.39
C ARG A 40 -1.63 12.54 23.44
N ALA A 41 -1.23 13.69 23.99
CA ALA A 41 -0.88 14.84 23.19
C ALA A 41 0.31 14.55 22.25
N GLN A 42 1.35 13.87 22.76
CA GLN A 42 2.50 13.45 21.95
C GLN A 42 2.07 12.50 20.82
N SER A 43 1.25 11.48 21.13
CA SER A 43 0.74 10.55 20.12
C SER A 43 -0.09 11.24 19.02
N LEU A 44 -0.82 12.32 19.34
CA LEU A 44 -1.54 13.10 18.33
C LEU A 44 -0.58 13.92 17.45
N ILE A 45 0.47 14.49 18.04
CA ILE A 45 1.51 15.23 17.31
C ILE A 45 2.22 14.26 16.36
N ASP A 46 2.67 13.10 16.85
CA ASP A 46 3.38 12.10 16.06
C ASP A 46 2.52 11.62 14.87
N ARG A 47 1.21 11.42 15.09
CA ARG A 47 0.28 11.05 14.00
C ARG A 47 0.14 12.14 12.95
N ALA A 48 0.00 13.40 13.39
CA ALA A 48 -0.10 14.52 12.47
C ALA A 48 1.18 14.72 11.67
N GLU A 49 2.33 14.56 12.30
CA GLU A 49 3.65 14.66 11.65
C GLU A 49 3.87 13.52 10.67
N ALA A 50 3.56 12.27 11.04
CA ALA A 50 3.63 11.13 10.14
C ALA A 50 2.72 11.30 8.91
N ASP A 51 1.48 11.82 9.09
CA ASP A 51 0.56 12.07 7.99
C ASP A 51 1.06 13.20 7.06
N LEU A 52 1.60 14.27 7.62
CA LEU A 52 2.19 15.35 6.83
C LEU A 52 3.41 14.87 6.05
N LEU A 53 4.28 14.09 6.68
CA LEU A 53 5.48 13.54 6.05
C LEU A 53 5.10 12.59 4.90
N ALA A 54 4.14 11.69 5.10
CA ALA A 54 3.67 10.77 4.06
C ALA A 54 3.06 11.52 2.87
N ARG A 55 2.29 12.59 3.12
CA ARG A 55 1.70 13.40 2.04
C ARG A 55 2.74 14.20 1.29
N SER A 56 3.68 14.84 2.00
CA SER A 56 4.77 15.59 1.37
C SER A 56 5.59 14.67 0.48
N ALA A 57 5.99 13.51 0.99
CA ALA A 57 6.72 12.52 0.23
C ALA A 57 5.94 11.98 -0.98
N SER A 58 4.61 11.79 -0.86
CA SER A 58 3.75 11.43 -1.99
C SER A 58 3.66 12.53 -3.05
N ALA A 59 3.64 13.80 -2.63
CA ALA A 59 3.66 14.93 -3.56
C ALA A 59 5.01 15.04 -4.27
N ASP A 60 6.12 14.87 -3.55
CA ASP A 60 7.46 14.86 -4.12
C ASP A 60 7.63 13.72 -5.13
N LEU A 61 7.11 12.52 -4.79
CA LEU A 61 7.06 11.39 -5.70
C LEU A 61 6.29 11.73 -6.98
N SER A 62 5.12 12.35 -6.84
CA SER A 62 4.30 12.77 -7.98
C SER A 62 5.05 13.75 -8.87
N PHE A 63 5.73 14.72 -8.27
CA PHE A 63 6.56 15.68 -9.00
C PHE A 63 7.71 15.00 -9.74
N CYS A 64 8.43 14.10 -9.09
CA CYS A 64 9.49 13.32 -9.71
C CYS A 64 8.97 12.49 -10.90
N LEU A 65 7.81 11.82 -10.76
CA LEU A 65 7.21 11.04 -11.83
C LEU A 65 6.79 11.89 -13.04
N LEU A 66 6.41 13.15 -12.84
CA LEU A 66 6.05 14.06 -13.92
C LEU A 66 7.26 14.69 -14.62
N THR A 67 8.34 14.93 -13.89
CA THR A 67 9.49 15.68 -14.39
C THR A 67 10.66 14.82 -14.84
N ALA A 68 10.77 13.60 -14.33
CA ALA A 68 11.80 12.68 -14.73
C ALA A 68 11.49 12.10 -16.12
N THR A 69 12.51 12.04 -16.94
CA THR A 69 12.45 11.28 -18.19
C THR A 69 12.36 9.79 -17.82
N TRP A 70 11.29 9.14 -18.22
CA TRP A 70 11.05 7.70 -18.09
C TRP A 70 11.93 6.89 -19.05
N VAL A 71 13.20 7.29 -19.18
CA VAL A 71 14.15 6.66 -20.07
C VAL A 71 14.69 5.41 -19.39
N GLU A 72 14.58 4.34 -20.14
CA GLU A 72 15.22 3.05 -19.96
C GLU A 72 16.39 3.04 -18.99
N SER A 73 16.24 2.31 -17.90
CA SER A 73 17.27 2.03 -16.91
C SER A 73 18.51 1.31 -17.47
N LYS A 74 18.58 1.05 -18.78
CA LYS A 74 19.67 0.30 -19.42
C LYS A 74 20.94 1.09 -19.68
N SER A 75 20.97 2.41 -19.53
CA SER A 75 22.18 3.21 -19.86
C SER A 75 22.55 4.28 -18.84
N GLN A 76 22.21 4.11 -17.58
CA GLN A 76 22.79 4.98 -16.57
C GLN A 76 24.20 4.50 -16.20
N THR A 77 25.13 4.72 -17.12
CA THR A 77 26.52 4.92 -16.77
C THR A 77 26.59 6.15 -15.84
N SER A 78 27.33 5.97 -14.79
CA SER A 78 27.48 6.76 -13.57
C SER A 78 27.89 8.25 -13.69
N ASP A 79 27.78 8.88 -14.83
CA ASP A 79 28.32 10.22 -15.06
C ASP A 79 27.19 11.21 -15.44
N GLY A 80 26.47 11.65 -14.42
CA GLY A 80 25.52 12.76 -14.60
C GLY A 80 24.17 12.54 -13.94
N ILE A 81 24.18 12.42 -12.64
CA ILE A 81 22.94 12.56 -11.85
C ILE A 81 22.48 14.01 -12.01
N ALA A 82 21.60 14.27 -12.97
CA ALA A 82 20.80 15.46 -12.94
C ALA A 82 20.02 15.49 -11.63
N ALA A 83 19.91 16.62 -10.98
CA ALA A 83 19.28 16.80 -9.67
C ALA A 83 17.82 16.29 -9.59
N ASN A 84 17.23 15.83 -10.67
CA ASN A 84 15.87 15.34 -10.82
C ASN A 84 15.81 13.91 -11.40
N SER A 85 16.89 13.12 -11.34
CA SER A 85 16.82 11.73 -11.78
C SER A 85 16.11 10.90 -10.72
N LEU A 86 15.17 10.06 -11.16
CA LEU A 86 14.59 9.04 -10.33
C LEU A 86 15.71 8.15 -9.77
N PRO A 87 15.68 7.81 -8.47
CA PRO A 87 16.67 6.88 -7.93
C PRO A 87 16.71 5.61 -8.78
N ALA A 88 17.88 5.09 -9.09
CA ALA A 88 18.08 3.87 -9.87
C ALA A 88 17.38 2.62 -9.29
N VAL A 89 16.86 2.73 -8.06
CA VAL A 89 16.12 1.69 -7.33
C VAL A 89 14.62 1.63 -7.66
N TRP A 90 14.11 2.49 -8.52
CA TRP A 90 12.69 2.45 -8.89
C TRP A 90 12.41 1.27 -9.81
N ASN A 91 11.68 0.31 -9.30
CA ASN A 91 11.47 -0.97 -9.97
C ASN A 91 10.07 -1.17 -10.54
N PHE A 92 9.11 -0.33 -10.23
CA PHE A 92 7.70 -0.40 -10.66
C PHE A 92 7.01 -1.75 -10.37
N ARG A 93 7.56 -2.54 -9.42
CA ARG A 93 7.11 -3.89 -9.03
C ARG A 93 6.65 -3.99 -7.59
N SER A 94 6.37 -2.87 -6.95
CA SER A 94 6.04 -2.77 -5.52
C SER A 94 7.16 -3.21 -4.57
N GLU A 95 8.40 -3.34 -5.02
CA GLU A 95 9.52 -3.57 -4.12
C GLU A 95 9.78 -2.30 -3.32
N ILE A 96 9.84 -2.46 -1.99
CA ILE A 96 9.98 -1.33 -1.06
C ILE A 96 11.39 -0.76 -1.13
N PHE A 97 11.49 0.55 -1.24
CA PHE A 97 12.74 1.28 -1.08
C PHE A 97 12.54 2.44 -0.11
N SER A 98 13.62 2.85 0.58
CA SER A 98 13.58 3.92 1.56
C SER A 98 14.35 5.13 1.07
N LEU A 99 13.78 6.32 1.23
CA LEU A 99 14.42 7.60 0.97
C LEU A 99 14.09 8.57 2.11
N ASN A 100 15.11 9.16 2.74
CA ASN A 100 14.95 10.11 3.84
C ASN A 100 14.07 9.62 5.00
N GLY A 101 14.10 8.32 5.30
CA GLY A 101 13.32 7.73 6.38
C GLY A 101 11.84 7.45 6.04
N VAL A 102 11.46 7.64 4.78
CA VAL A 102 10.13 7.29 4.26
C VAL A 102 10.27 6.08 3.35
N GLU A 103 9.34 5.14 3.46
CA GLU A 103 9.26 3.96 2.60
C GLU A 103 8.33 4.21 1.42
N PHE A 104 8.76 3.76 0.26
CA PHE A 104 8.03 3.86 -1.00
C PHE A 104 7.90 2.50 -1.65
N ALA A 105 6.75 2.23 -2.24
CA ALA A 105 6.54 1.13 -3.16
C ALA A 105 5.76 1.65 -4.37
N ILE A 106 6.27 1.41 -5.58
CA ILE A 106 5.66 1.86 -6.82
C ILE A 106 5.32 0.64 -7.67
N GLN A 107 4.11 0.57 -8.18
CA GLN A 107 3.62 -0.49 -9.03
C GLN A 107 3.09 0.06 -10.35
N ASP A 108 3.59 -0.46 -11.45
CA ASP A 108 2.97 -0.29 -12.76
C ASP A 108 1.65 -1.05 -12.81
N VAL A 109 0.57 -0.34 -13.08
CA VAL A 109 -0.79 -0.92 -13.16
C VAL A 109 -0.92 -1.91 -14.32
N ALA A 110 -0.15 -1.73 -15.41
CA ALA A 110 -0.11 -2.69 -16.51
C ALA A 110 0.46 -4.06 -16.11
N GLY A 111 1.21 -4.14 -15.00
CA GLY A 111 1.67 -5.41 -14.42
C GLY A 111 0.63 -6.10 -13.54
N LEU A 112 -0.49 -5.48 -13.21
CA LEU A 112 -1.53 -6.06 -12.36
C LEU A 112 -2.58 -6.81 -13.19
N LEU A 113 -3.35 -7.67 -12.52
CA LEU A 113 -4.50 -8.33 -13.12
C LEU A 113 -5.70 -7.38 -13.12
N PRO A 114 -6.19 -6.95 -14.29
CA PRO A 114 -7.42 -6.16 -14.32
C PRO A 114 -8.60 -7.00 -13.81
N LEU A 115 -9.47 -6.39 -13.02
CA LEU A 115 -10.76 -7.02 -12.71
C LEU A 115 -11.52 -7.22 -14.02
N PRO A 116 -12.14 -8.40 -14.19
CA PRO A 116 -12.78 -8.75 -15.45
C PRO A 116 -13.83 -7.70 -15.84
N ARG A 117 -13.95 -7.43 -17.12
CA ARG A 117 -14.93 -6.55 -17.73
C ARG A 117 -15.89 -7.34 -18.60
N ARG A 118 -16.89 -6.65 -19.12
CA ARG A 118 -17.87 -7.27 -20.01
C ARG A 118 -17.20 -7.99 -21.18
N GLY A 119 -17.44 -9.30 -21.25
CA GLY A 119 -16.88 -10.17 -22.28
C GLY A 119 -15.50 -10.75 -21.97
N GLU A 120 -14.89 -10.39 -20.84
CA GLU A 120 -13.58 -10.93 -20.42
C GLU A 120 -13.76 -12.20 -19.58
N ALA A 121 -12.74 -13.07 -19.66
CA ALA A 121 -12.72 -14.30 -18.88
C ALA A 121 -12.39 -14.04 -17.40
N THR A 122 -13.05 -14.77 -16.51
CA THR A 122 -12.81 -14.69 -15.07
C THR A 122 -11.76 -15.72 -14.58
N LEU A 123 -11.32 -16.63 -15.43
CA LEU A 123 -10.35 -17.68 -15.10
C LEU A 123 -9.05 -17.14 -14.51
N PRO A 124 -8.45 -16.05 -15.03
CA PRO A 124 -7.24 -15.50 -14.41
C PRO A 124 -7.47 -15.02 -12.97
N LEU A 125 -8.63 -14.44 -12.66
CA LEU A 125 -8.98 -14.03 -11.30
C LEU A 125 -9.12 -15.24 -10.37
N VAL A 126 -9.81 -16.30 -10.81
CA VAL A 126 -9.96 -17.54 -10.06
C VAL A 126 -8.59 -18.16 -9.77
N SER A 127 -7.74 -18.28 -10.80
CA SER A 127 -6.37 -18.79 -10.66
C SER A 127 -5.52 -17.97 -9.69
N LEU A 128 -5.63 -16.64 -9.74
CA LEU A 128 -4.94 -15.76 -8.79
C LEU A 128 -5.41 -16.01 -7.35
N MET A 129 -6.72 -16.11 -7.14
CA MET A 129 -7.30 -16.36 -5.82
C MET A 129 -6.82 -17.71 -5.23
N GLU A 130 -6.79 -18.76 -6.03
CA GLU A 130 -6.25 -20.07 -5.60
C GLU A 130 -4.77 -19.96 -5.21
N GLN A 131 -3.95 -19.25 -5.97
CA GLN A 131 -2.54 -19.02 -5.66
C GLN A 131 -2.34 -18.23 -4.36
N LEU A 132 -3.28 -17.36 -4.01
CA LEU A 132 -3.28 -16.58 -2.77
C LEU A 132 -3.84 -17.36 -1.57
N GLY A 133 -4.14 -18.65 -1.76
CA GLY A 133 -4.63 -19.54 -0.69
C GLY A 133 -6.12 -19.41 -0.40
N ILE A 134 -6.89 -18.83 -1.33
CA ILE A 134 -8.35 -18.82 -1.25
C ILE A 134 -8.84 -20.18 -1.80
N GLU A 135 -9.75 -20.82 -1.09
CA GLU A 135 -10.30 -22.11 -1.48
C GLU A 135 -10.88 -22.06 -2.90
N LYS A 136 -10.62 -23.11 -3.70
CA LYS A 136 -11.03 -23.18 -5.11
C LYS A 136 -12.52 -22.94 -5.30
N ALA A 137 -13.38 -23.61 -4.51
CA ALA A 137 -14.83 -23.44 -4.61
C ALA A 137 -15.24 -21.98 -4.34
N ARG A 138 -14.56 -21.33 -3.41
CA ARG A 138 -14.76 -19.91 -3.10
C ARG A 138 -14.29 -19.01 -4.24
N ALA A 139 -13.13 -19.29 -4.81
CA ALA A 139 -12.57 -18.55 -5.95
C ALA A 139 -13.49 -18.64 -7.19
N GLU A 140 -14.00 -19.85 -7.49
CA GLU A 140 -14.96 -20.09 -8.56
C GLU A 140 -16.28 -19.33 -8.35
N GLU A 141 -16.78 -19.28 -7.10
CA GLU A 141 -17.98 -18.52 -6.76
C GLU A 141 -17.78 -17.01 -6.98
N VAL A 142 -16.64 -16.46 -6.54
CA VAL A 142 -16.29 -15.04 -6.78
C VAL A 142 -16.19 -14.77 -8.28
N GLY A 143 -15.52 -15.64 -9.04
CA GLY A 143 -15.44 -15.54 -10.49
C GLY A 143 -16.83 -15.56 -11.17
N ARG A 144 -17.71 -16.43 -10.70
CA ARG A 144 -19.10 -16.51 -11.18
C ARG A 144 -19.88 -15.23 -10.90
N VAL A 145 -19.77 -14.67 -9.68
CA VAL A 145 -20.41 -13.42 -9.30
C VAL A 145 -19.88 -12.26 -10.15
N ALA A 146 -18.56 -12.16 -10.31
CA ALA A 146 -17.92 -11.15 -11.13
C ALA A 146 -18.40 -11.24 -12.58
N TYR A 147 -18.49 -12.45 -13.16
CA TYR A 147 -19.03 -12.66 -14.50
C TYR A 147 -20.50 -12.23 -14.62
N GLN A 148 -21.36 -12.67 -13.68
CA GLN A 148 -22.78 -12.32 -13.70
C GLN A 148 -23.00 -10.80 -13.60
N TYR A 149 -22.23 -10.12 -12.77
CA TYR A 149 -22.28 -8.68 -12.65
C TYR A 149 -21.92 -7.98 -13.98
N GLN A 150 -20.89 -8.47 -14.67
CA GLN A 150 -20.42 -7.87 -15.93
C GLN A 150 -21.35 -8.07 -17.13
N VAL A 151 -22.03 -9.22 -17.22
CA VAL A 151 -22.89 -9.50 -18.38
C VAL A 151 -24.18 -8.69 -18.36
N ASP A 152 -24.57 -8.19 -17.19
CA ASP A 152 -25.75 -7.31 -17.07
C ASP A 152 -25.42 -5.91 -17.60
N PRO A 153 -26.05 -5.46 -18.68
CA PRO A 153 -25.78 -4.18 -19.30
C PRO A 153 -26.20 -2.97 -18.43
N ALA A 154 -26.99 -3.18 -17.38
CA ALA A 154 -27.38 -2.13 -16.45
C ALA A 154 -26.28 -1.81 -15.43
N ASN A 155 -25.31 -2.70 -15.24
CA ASN A 155 -24.24 -2.51 -14.28
C ASN A 155 -23.11 -1.65 -14.86
N LEU A 156 -22.62 -0.73 -14.04
CA LEU A 156 -21.40 0.02 -14.34
C LEU A 156 -20.18 -0.86 -14.09
N PRO A 157 -19.05 -0.62 -14.79
CA PRO A 157 -17.79 -1.28 -14.46
C PRO A 157 -17.40 -1.07 -13.00
N LEU A 158 -16.86 -2.10 -12.37
CA LEU A 158 -16.35 -2.00 -11.00
C LEU A 158 -15.33 -0.86 -10.89
N GLN A 159 -15.50 -0.01 -9.90
CA GLN A 159 -14.63 1.13 -9.64
C GLN A 159 -13.58 0.83 -8.56
N ASP A 160 -13.86 -0.15 -7.69
CA ASP A 160 -12.98 -0.58 -6.63
C ASP A 160 -13.11 -2.10 -6.40
N ILE A 161 -12.05 -2.70 -5.88
CA ILE A 161 -12.06 -4.11 -5.46
C ILE A 161 -13.03 -4.37 -4.31
N TYR A 162 -13.29 -3.36 -3.48
CA TYR A 162 -14.26 -3.46 -2.39
C TYR A 162 -15.69 -3.67 -2.88
N GLU A 163 -16.04 -3.15 -4.08
CA GLU A 163 -17.33 -3.41 -4.70
C GLU A 163 -17.47 -4.90 -5.04
N LEU A 164 -16.43 -5.50 -5.64
CA LEU A 164 -16.39 -6.96 -5.84
C LEU A 164 -16.50 -7.71 -4.51
N GLY A 165 -15.81 -7.22 -3.49
CA GLY A 165 -15.88 -7.75 -2.14
C GLY A 165 -17.30 -7.76 -1.58
N GLN A 166 -18.04 -6.68 -1.73
CA GLN A 166 -19.43 -6.60 -1.31
C GLN A 166 -20.35 -7.52 -2.11
N LEU A 167 -20.21 -7.53 -3.44
CA LEU A 167 -21.00 -8.36 -4.33
C LEU A 167 -20.81 -9.86 -4.07
N ALA A 168 -19.56 -10.29 -3.89
CA ALA A 168 -19.20 -11.69 -3.70
C ALA A 168 -19.09 -12.09 -2.22
N GLY A 169 -19.29 -11.16 -1.28
CA GLY A 169 -19.18 -11.41 0.15
C GLY A 169 -17.75 -11.78 0.59
N LEU A 170 -16.71 -11.15 -0.02
CA LEU A 170 -15.33 -11.37 0.39
C LEU A 170 -15.08 -10.77 1.79
N SER A 171 -14.31 -11.47 2.61
CA SER A 171 -13.83 -10.95 3.87
C SER A 171 -12.78 -9.84 3.66
N ALA A 172 -12.56 -9.00 4.66
CA ALA A 172 -11.52 -7.99 4.60
C ALA A 172 -10.13 -8.61 4.34
N GLU A 173 -9.85 -9.77 4.93
CA GLU A 173 -8.60 -10.49 4.73
C GLU A 173 -8.43 -11.01 3.30
N GLU A 174 -9.50 -11.52 2.67
CA GLU A 174 -9.47 -11.95 1.27
C GLU A 174 -9.25 -10.76 0.34
N ILE A 175 -9.89 -9.61 0.60
CA ILE A 175 -9.69 -8.38 -0.14
C ILE A 175 -8.25 -7.88 0.00
N ASP A 176 -7.71 -7.85 1.22
CA ASP A 176 -6.35 -7.39 1.48
C ASP A 176 -5.29 -8.29 0.80
N ARG A 177 -5.54 -9.59 0.69
CA ARG A 177 -4.67 -10.51 -0.08
C ARG A 177 -4.75 -10.26 -1.59
N LEU A 178 -5.93 -9.96 -2.13
CA LEU A 178 -6.13 -9.73 -3.56
C LEU A 178 -5.63 -8.36 -4.03
N ARG A 179 -5.86 -7.34 -3.23
CA ARG A 179 -5.65 -5.93 -3.58
C ARG A 179 -4.26 -5.60 -4.18
N PRO A 180 -3.15 -6.18 -3.71
CA PRO A 180 -1.84 -5.91 -4.30
C PRO A 180 -1.68 -6.37 -5.75
N PHE A 181 -2.52 -7.31 -6.19
CA PHE A 181 -2.35 -8.02 -7.46
C PHE A 181 -3.40 -7.67 -8.52
N VAL A 182 -4.45 -6.95 -8.14
CA VAL A 182 -5.56 -6.63 -9.04
C VAL A 182 -5.71 -5.13 -9.24
N THR A 183 -6.36 -4.74 -10.32
CA THR A 183 -6.66 -3.35 -10.64
C THR A 183 -8.03 -3.20 -11.27
N VAL A 184 -8.70 -2.07 -10.99
CA VAL A 184 -9.91 -1.62 -11.68
C VAL A 184 -9.59 -0.65 -12.82
N VAL A 185 -8.37 -0.11 -12.83
CA VAL A 185 -7.93 0.81 -13.88
C VAL A 185 -7.82 0.04 -15.20
N PRO A 186 -8.43 0.55 -16.25
CA PRO A 186 -8.34 -0.06 -17.57
C PRO A 186 -6.89 -0.06 -18.07
N SER A 187 -6.36 -1.24 -18.37
CA SER A 187 -5.14 -1.38 -19.17
C SER A 187 -5.46 -2.24 -20.38
N PHE A 188 -5.04 -1.81 -21.55
CA PHE A 188 -5.11 -2.60 -22.79
C PHE A 188 -3.86 -3.44 -22.98
N THR A 189 -2.79 -3.13 -22.26
CA THR A 189 -1.50 -3.78 -22.34
C THR A 189 -1.15 -4.45 -21.03
N PHE A 190 -0.32 -5.48 -21.10
CA PHE A 190 0.22 -6.19 -19.96
C PHE A 190 1.74 -6.07 -19.94
N ASN A 191 2.31 -5.73 -18.80
CA ASN A 191 3.75 -5.61 -18.64
C ASN A 191 4.30 -6.78 -17.77
N PRO A 192 4.90 -7.81 -18.40
CA PRO A 192 5.49 -8.93 -17.65
C PRO A 192 6.73 -8.52 -16.85
N GLY A 193 7.39 -7.41 -17.19
CA GLY A 193 8.55 -6.88 -16.48
C GLY A 193 8.20 -6.34 -15.09
N THR A 194 7.00 -5.79 -14.94
CA THR A 194 6.53 -5.17 -13.70
C THR A 194 5.47 -6.01 -12.96
N ALA A 195 4.98 -7.08 -13.60
CA ALA A 195 3.94 -7.93 -13.03
C ALA A 195 4.44 -8.72 -11.80
N PRO A 196 3.68 -8.73 -10.68
CA PRO A 196 3.97 -9.60 -9.56
C PRO A 196 3.94 -11.08 -9.96
N VAL A 197 4.77 -11.90 -9.30
CA VAL A 197 4.88 -13.34 -9.64
C VAL A 197 3.53 -14.07 -9.62
N PRO A 198 2.61 -13.85 -8.65
CA PRO A 198 1.29 -14.49 -8.70
C PRO A 198 0.49 -14.11 -9.95
N VAL A 199 0.60 -12.88 -10.44
CA VAL A 199 -0.06 -12.45 -11.68
C VAL A 199 0.58 -13.12 -12.90
N LEU A 200 1.90 -13.20 -12.96
CA LEU A 200 2.60 -13.93 -14.04
C LEU A 200 2.13 -15.40 -14.12
N LYS A 201 1.99 -16.07 -12.98
CA LYS A 201 1.52 -17.45 -12.89
C LYS A 201 0.08 -17.67 -13.39
N THR A 202 -0.74 -16.63 -13.47
CA THR A 202 -2.08 -16.76 -14.09
C THR A 202 -2.01 -16.87 -15.61
N ARG A 203 -0.90 -16.43 -16.22
CA ARG A 203 -0.72 -16.36 -17.68
C ARG A 203 0.33 -17.34 -18.21
N TYR A 204 1.38 -17.60 -17.44
CA TYR A 204 2.53 -18.41 -17.87
C TYR A 204 2.79 -19.55 -16.88
N GLN A 205 3.23 -20.69 -17.41
CA GLN A 205 3.50 -21.90 -16.62
C GLN A 205 4.80 -22.57 -17.09
N GLY A 206 5.38 -23.42 -16.24
CA GLY A 206 6.56 -24.23 -16.55
C GLY A 206 7.75 -23.39 -17.04
N SER A 207 8.42 -23.87 -18.09
CA SER A 207 9.63 -23.25 -18.63
C SER A 207 9.42 -21.82 -19.14
N ALA A 208 8.22 -21.47 -19.60
CA ALA A 208 7.91 -20.11 -20.02
C ALA A 208 7.96 -19.12 -18.83
N LEU A 209 7.36 -19.48 -17.70
CA LEU A 209 7.43 -18.67 -16.49
C LEU A 209 8.88 -18.55 -15.97
N GLU A 210 9.59 -19.67 -15.90
CA GLU A 210 10.99 -19.68 -15.43
C GLU A 210 11.89 -18.82 -16.33
N GLY A 211 11.75 -18.92 -17.64
CA GLY A 211 12.49 -18.11 -18.60
C GLY A 211 12.20 -16.62 -18.47
N LEU A 212 10.93 -16.23 -18.31
CA LEU A 212 10.55 -14.83 -18.10
C LEU A 212 11.12 -14.28 -16.78
N LEU A 213 11.08 -15.07 -15.70
CA LEU A 213 11.64 -14.66 -14.41
C LEU A 213 13.17 -14.51 -14.46
N ALA A 214 13.86 -15.40 -15.19
CA ALA A 214 15.30 -15.31 -15.41
C ALA A 214 15.66 -14.03 -16.18
N LEU A 215 15.03 -13.78 -17.34
CA LEU A 215 15.24 -12.57 -18.12
C LEU A 215 14.96 -11.29 -17.32
N ARG A 216 13.92 -11.31 -16.48
CA ARG A 216 13.59 -10.18 -15.60
C ARG A 216 14.67 -9.95 -14.54
N GLY A 217 15.21 -11.03 -13.96
CA GLY A 217 16.30 -10.96 -12.98
C GLY A 217 17.57 -10.36 -13.58
N ASP A 218 17.86 -10.69 -14.82
CA ASP A 218 19.03 -10.20 -15.56
C ASP A 218 18.81 -8.79 -16.16
N GLY A 219 17.63 -8.19 -16.00
CA GLY A 219 17.27 -6.93 -16.64
C GLY A 219 17.21 -7.00 -18.19
N ALA A 220 17.07 -8.20 -18.72
CA ALA A 220 17.10 -8.48 -20.17
C ALA A 220 15.69 -8.76 -20.73
N LEU A 221 14.63 -8.53 -19.94
CA LEU A 221 13.26 -8.74 -20.40
C LEU A 221 12.81 -7.58 -21.29
N ASP A 222 12.93 -7.79 -22.59
CA ASP A 222 12.45 -6.93 -23.66
C ASP A 222 11.65 -7.76 -24.68
N ALA A 223 11.22 -7.15 -25.79
CA ALA A 223 10.44 -7.82 -26.82
C ALA A 223 11.15 -9.04 -27.41
N ALA A 224 12.46 -8.94 -27.63
CA ALA A 224 13.25 -10.02 -28.19
C ALA A 224 13.43 -11.19 -27.21
N GLY A 225 13.77 -10.88 -25.95
CA GLY A 225 13.86 -11.86 -24.87
C GLY A 225 12.53 -12.57 -24.62
N TYR A 226 11.44 -11.81 -24.56
CA TYR A 226 10.09 -12.36 -24.41
C TYR A 226 9.74 -13.31 -25.56
N ALA A 227 9.96 -12.89 -26.81
CA ALA A 227 9.71 -13.72 -27.99
C ALA A 227 10.55 -15.01 -27.97
N SER A 228 11.81 -14.92 -27.51
CA SER A 228 12.70 -16.08 -27.44
C SER A 228 12.23 -17.16 -26.46
N VAL A 229 11.63 -16.72 -25.33
CA VAL A 229 11.12 -17.65 -24.29
C VAL A 229 9.79 -18.27 -24.70
N LEU A 230 8.91 -17.51 -25.34
CA LEU A 230 7.56 -17.97 -25.64
C LEU A 230 7.44 -18.58 -27.05
N GLY A 231 8.44 -18.38 -27.92
CA GLY A 231 8.42 -18.85 -29.31
C GLY A 231 7.36 -18.15 -30.17
N ILE A 232 6.85 -17.00 -29.73
CA ILE A 232 5.84 -16.21 -30.43
C ILE A 232 6.41 -14.84 -30.79
N GLY A 233 6.05 -14.34 -31.96
CA GLY A 233 6.36 -12.96 -32.36
C GLY A 233 5.69 -11.94 -31.46
N GLY A 234 6.07 -10.67 -31.57
CA GLY A 234 5.56 -9.60 -30.73
C GLY A 234 4.03 -9.59 -30.62
N ASP A 235 3.56 -9.50 -29.40
CA ASP A 235 2.14 -9.33 -29.07
C ASP A 235 1.91 -7.82 -28.82
N GLU A 236 1.02 -7.21 -29.56
CA GLU A 236 0.71 -5.79 -29.47
C GLU A 236 0.12 -5.38 -28.10
N PHE A 237 -0.33 -6.39 -27.31
CA PHE A 237 -0.84 -6.18 -25.97
C PHE A 237 0.22 -6.36 -24.88
N ILE A 238 1.49 -6.61 -25.25
CA ILE A 238 2.60 -6.75 -24.30
C ILE A 238 3.50 -5.52 -24.36
N GLU A 239 3.73 -4.90 -23.23
CA GLU A 239 4.66 -3.79 -23.05
C GLU A 239 5.78 -4.17 -22.09
N PHE A 240 6.95 -3.55 -22.28
CA PHE A 240 8.13 -3.79 -21.44
C PHE A 240 8.56 -2.54 -20.68
N TYR A 241 7.82 -1.45 -20.86
CA TYR A 241 8.01 -0.18 -20.15
C TYR A 241 6.83 0.06 -19.21
N PRO A 242 7.04 0.77 -18.07
CA PRO A 242 5.93 1.13 -17.20
C PRO A 242 4.88 1.93 -17.98
N GLY A 243 3.62 1.53 -17.80
CA GLY A 243 2.48 2.20 -18.42
C GLY A 243 2.18 3.56 -17.78
N PRO A 244 1.23 4.31 -18.35
CA PRO A 244 0.85 5.63 -17.84
C PRO A 244 0.10 5.57 -16.50
N ALA A 245 -0.41 4.41 -16.13
CA ALA A 245 -1.12 4.21 -14.87
C ALA A 245 -0.19 3.61 -13.82
N LEU A 246 -0.01 4.33 -12.72
CA LEU A 246 0.81 3.90 -11.60
C LEU A 246 0.03 3.85 -10.30
N ARG A 247 0.36 2.88 -9.47
CA ARG A 247 -0.04 2.82 -8.07
C ARG A 247 1.19 2.97 -7.21
N TRP A 248 1.10 3.76 -6.15
CA TRP A 248 2.16 3.80 -5.16
C TRP A 248 1.63 3.80 -3.74
N GLN A 249 2.49 3.39 -2.86
CA GLN A 249 2.32 3.44 -1.42
C GLN A 249 3.50 4.20 -0.83
N VAL A 250 3.20 5.16 0.03
CA VAL A 250 4.18 5.92 0.82
C VAL A 250 3.89 5.70 2.28
N VAL A 251 4.89 5.27 3.02
CA VAL A 251 4.77 4.99 4.45
C VAL A 251 5.75 5.85 5.21
N ALA A 252 5.25 6.66 6.14
CA ALA A 252 6.05 7.46 7.06
C ALA A 252 5.80 7.04 8.50
N GLU A 253 6.88 7.02 9.29
CA GLU A 253 6.83 6.70 10.71
C GLU A 253 7.45 7.84 11.53
N VAL A 254 6.74 8.25 12.61
CA VAL A 254 7.21 9.25 13.57
C VAL A 254 6.85 8.76 14.96
N GLY A 255 7.85 8.53 15.81
CA GLY A 255 7.65 7.91 17.12
C GLY A 255 6.96 6.54 16.96
N ASP A 256 5.79 6.38 17.61
CA ASP A 256 4.98 5.17 17.51
C ASP A 256 3.87 5.28 16.44
N ALA A 257 3.76 6.42 15.77
CA ALA A 257 2.76 6.64 14.74
C ALA A 257 3.26 6.23 13.37
N ARG A 258 2.37 5.60 12.60
CA ARG A 258 2.59 5.23 11.20
C ARG A 258 1.47 5.78 10.34
N SER A 259 1.81 6.41 9.24
CA SER A 259 0.85 6.87 8.24
C SER A 259 1.19 6.29 6.88
N THR A 260 0.17 5.83 6.18
CA THR A 260 0.29 5.27 4.83
C THR A 260 -0.61 6.06 3.88
N VAL A 261 -0.03 6.54 2.79
CA VAL A 261 -0.74 7.15 1.66
C VAL A 261 -0.62 6.21 0.47
N GLU A 262 -1.75 5.73 -0.02
CA GLU A 262 -1.83 5.00 -1.27
C GLU A 262 -2.48 5.86 -2.33
N SER A 263 -1.93 5.88 -3.52
CA SER A 263 -2.49 6.60 -4.65
C SER A 263 -2.39 5.76 -5.92
N THR A 264 -3.46 5.76 -6.69
CA THR A 264 -3.46 5.25 -8.07
C THR A 264 -3.75 6.42 -8.98
N VAL A 265 -2.90 6.63 -9.96
CA VAL A 265 -2.95 7.78 -10.85
C VAL A 265 -2.73 7.37 -12.29
N LEU A 266 -3.30 8.16 -13.19
CA LEU A 266 -3.03 8.11 -14.61
C LEU A 266 -2.21 9.34 -14.98
N ILE A 267 -1.01 9.13 -15.52
CA ILE A 267 -0.09 10.19 -15.96
C ILE A 267 -0.31 10.43 -17.45
N ARG A 268 -0.63 11.68 -17.81
CA ARG A 268 -0.86 12.14 -19.18
C ARG A 268 -0.04 13.38 -19.46
N PRO A 269 1.27 13.26 -19.75
CA PRO A 269 2.20 14.39 -19.77
C PRO A 269 1.82 15.54 -20.71
N TYR A 270 1.02 15.25 -21.73
CA TYR A 270 0.63 16.21 -22.78
C TYR A 270 -0.80 16.74 -22.64
N GLU A 271 -1.52 16.35 -21.61
CA GLU A 271 -2.88 16.81 -21.33
C GLU A 271 -2.87 18.05 -20.43
N TYR A 272 -3.98 18.81 -20.43
CA TYR A 272 -4.14 19.97 -19.56
C TYR A 272 -4.04 19.60 -18.06
N GLU A 273 -4.56 18.43 -17.71
CA GLU A 273 -4.39 17.79 -16.40
C GLU A 273 -3.45 16.60 -16.56
N PRO A 274 -2.13 16.81 -16.38
CA PRO A 274 -1.14 15.76 -16.62
C PRO A 274 -1.21 14.64 -15.59
N PHE A 275 -1.95 14.85 -14.51
CA PHE A 275 -2.04 13.94 -13.37
C PHE A 275 -3.50 13.74 -12.97
N LEU A 276 -4.07 12.63 -13.38
CA LEU A 276 -5.45 12.28 -13.06
C LEU A 276 -5.47 11.27 -11.89
N PRO A 277 -5.86 11.69 -10.66
CA PRO A 277 -6.01 10.74 -9.56
C PRO A 277 -7.21 9.83 -9.85
N TRP A 278 -6.97 8.51 -9.80
CA TRP A 278 -8.01 7.49 -9.92
C TRP A 278 -8.57 7.13 -8.55
N ALA A 279 -7.67 6.84 -7.61
CA ALA A 279 -8.02 6.53 -6.24
C ALA A 279 -6.93 7.03 -5.28
N GLN A 280 -7.34 7.52 -4.13
CA GLN A 280 -6.45 7.87 -3.03
C GLN A 280 -7.02 7.34 -1.72
N ARG A 281 -6.20 6.60 -0.98
CA ARG A 281 -6.54 6.06 0.34
C ARG A 281 -5.50 6.48 1.36
N ARG A 282 -5.97 6.74 2.58
CA ARG A 282 -5.11 7.05 3.73
C ARG A 282 -5.42 6.09 4.85
N VAL A 283 -4.39 5.56 5.46
CA VAL A 283 -4.48 4.69 6.62
C VAL A 283 -3.50 5.19 7.67
N ALA A 284 -4.02 5.67 8.78
CA ALA A 284 -3.22 6.01 9.94
C ALA A 284 -3.37 4.90 10.99
N SER A 285 -2.26 4.36 11.45
CA SER A 285 -2.22 3.38 12.53
C SER A 285 -1.18 3.78 13.58
N SER A 286 -1.35 3.29 14.80
CA SER A 286 -0.25 3.25 15.78
C SER A 286 0.46 1.91 15.63
N LYS A 287 1.78 1.86 15.86
CA LYS A 287 2.47 0.58 16.05
C LYS A 287 1.78 -0.12 17.21
N GLU A 288 1.17 -1.27 16.97
CA GLU A 288 0.74 -2.13 18.07
C GLU A 288 2.00 -2.53 18.84
N ALA A 289 1.98 -2.27 20.15
CA ALA A 289 3.01 -2.77 21.04
C ALA A 289 2.95 -4.30 21.01
N THR A 290 3.92 -4.90 20.31
CA THR A 290 4.15 -6.35 20.28
C THR A 290 4.77 -6.79 21.60
#